data_34111bdc2e4b2da04f1b505bd4ee9945
#
_entry.id   34111bdc2e4b2da04f1b505bd4ee9945
#
_cell.length_a   1.000
_cell.length_b   1.000
_cell.length_c   1.000
_cell.angle_alpha   90.00
_cell.angle_beta   90.00
_cell.angle_gamma   90.00
#
_symmetry.space_group_name_H-M   'P 1'
#
loop_
_entity.id
_entity.type
_entity.pdbx_description
1 polymer ?
#
loop_
_entity_poly.entity_id
_entity_poly.type
_entity_poly.pdbx_seq_one_letter_code
_entity_poly.pdbx_strand_id
1 'polypeptide(L)'
;MNLLKPQQDSEPEEALGTAMAMVASALSDSSRVSILCALMDGRAWTATELSTVAEVSASTTSGHLARLLSNGLVVCLAQGRHRYYRLAGSHIAGLLENLMGVSMQAHKTLLPSTPVNLRYARTCYDHLAGELAVNIYEFMLREKWLAADGLALTSAGKTQLERRGAVLNARPRRKPCCPCLDWSERRFHLGGDAGSALMTLFLQKGWITRAPGYREVQVTDSGKAALSRLFNLKVSG
;
A
#
# COMPACT_ATOMS: atom_id res chain seq x y z
N MET A 1 35.27 47.19 -9.54
CA MET A 1 34.92 46.16 -10.53
C MET A 1 34.51 44.92 -9.75
N ASN A 2 33.19 44.81 -9.49
CA ASN A 2 32.62 43.82 -8.59
C ASN A 2 32.28 42.58 -9.43
N LEU A 3 33.05 41.51 -9.31
CA LEU A 3 32.81 40.26 -9.96
C LEU A 3 31.68 39.57 -9.19
N LEU A 4 30.48 39.56 -9.80
CA LEU A 4 29.37 38.70 -9.39
C LEU A 4 29.84 37.25 -9.51
N LYS A 5 29.87 36.53 -8.37
CA LYS A 5 30.04 35.09 -8.36
C LYS A 5 28.84 34.48 -9.09
N PRO A 6 29.04 33.50 -10.00
CA PRO A 6 27.93 32.79 -10.60
C PRO A 6 27.21 32.04 -9.48
N GLN A 7 25.87 32.14 -9.44
CA GLN A 7 25.01 31.22 -8.69
C GLN A 7 25.32 29.83 -9.21
N GLN A 8 25.83 28.98 -8.34
CA GLN A 8 25.91 27.55 -8.60
C GLN A 8 24.50 27.03 -8.67
N ASP A 9 24.00 26.75 -9.88
CA ASP A 9 22.86 25.87 -10.07
C ASP A 9 23.28 24.53 -9.49
N SER A 10 22.68 24.15 -8.36
CA SER A 10 22.92 22.85 -7.72
C SER A 10 22.62 21.75 -8.73
N GLU A 11 23.57 20.83 -8.91
CA GLU A 11 23.38 19.72 -9.86
C GLU A 11 22.10 18.95 -9.54
N PRO A 12 21.38 18.39 -10.54
CA PRO A 12 20.10 17.69 -10.33
C PRO A 12 20.18 16.58 -9.26
N GLU A 13 21.34 15.98 -9.09
CA GLU A 13 21.60 14.90 -8.13
C GLU A 13 21.65 15.42 -6.69
N GLU A 14 22.22 16.60 -6.45
CA GLU A 14 22.25 17.27 -5.14
C GLU A 14 20.84 17.72 -4.74
N ALA A 15 20.04 18.21 -5.68
CA ALA A 15 18.66 18.59 -5.46
C ALA A 15 17.79 17.37 -5.09
N LEU A 16 18.00 16.22 -5.73
CA LEU A 16 17.30 14.97 -5.41
C LEU A 16 17.69 14.47 -4.01
N GLY A 17 18.96 14.47 -3.66
CA GLY A 17 19.45 14.10 -2.33
C GLY A 17 18.82 14.95 -1.23
N THR A 18 18.76 16.26 -1.43
CA THR A 18 18.10 17.19 -0.51
C THR A 18 16.60 16.90 -0.37
N ALA A 19 15.90 16.67 -1.46
CA ALA A 19 14.47 16.34 -1.43
C ALA A 19 14.22 15.01 -0.68
N MET A 20 15.05 13.99 -0.91
CA MET A 20 14.96 12.73 -0.17
C MET A 20 15.19 12.91 1.33
N ALA A 21 16.18 13.73 1.72
CA ALA A 21 16.47 14.05 3.11
C ALA A 21 15.31 14.78 3.79
N MET A 22 14.60 15.66 3.08
CA MET A 22 13.40 16.34 3.59
C MET A 22 12.27 15.35 3.89
N VAL A 23 12.01 14.42 2.99
CA VAL A 23 11.01 13.34 3.20
C VAL A 23 11.43 12.46 4.38
N ALA A 24 12.68 12.00 4.44
CA ALA A 24 13.19 11.19 5.54
C ALA A 24 13.05 11.93 6.88
N SER A 25 13.37 13.23 6.92
CA SER A 25 13.19 14.07 8.11
C SER A 25 11.72 14.22 8.51
N ALA A 26 10.78 14.24 7.56
CA ALA A 26 9.35 14.23 7.88
C ALA A 26 8.91 12.90 8.52
N LEU A 27 9.56 11.78 8.18
CA LEU A 27 9.29 10.45 8.71
C LEU A 27 10.07 10.11 10.00
N SER A 28 10.98 10.95 10.45
CA SER A 28 11.86 10.68 11.63
C SER A 28 11.18 10.88 12.99
N ASP A 29 9.88 11.18 13.04
CA ASP A 29 9.13 11.46 14.25
C ASP A 29 7.99 10.45 14.42
N SER A 30 7.88 9.83 15.58
CA SER A 30 6.94 8.75 15.85
C SER A 30 5.47 9.19 15.73
N SER A 31 5.14 10.41 16.16
CA SER A 31 3.77 10.94 16.07
C SER A 31 3.36 11.20 14.64
N ARG A 32 4.28 11.70 13.79
CA ARG A 32 4.01 11.84 12.36
C ARG A 32 3.83 10.49 11.67
N VAL A 33 4.63 9.49 12.05
CA VAL A 33 4.46 8.12 11.55
C VAL A 33 3.11 7.56 11.96
N SER A 34 2.68 7.75 13.23
CA SER A 34 1.36 7.32 13.71
C SER A 34 0.22 7.97 12.90
N ILE A 35 0.31 9.28 12.63
CA ILE A 35 -0.64 9.98 11.76
C ILE A 35 -0.70 9.36 10.37
N LEU A 36 0.45 9.12 9.73
CA LEU A 36 0.51 8.55 8.40
C LEU A 36 -0.05 7.12 8.37
N CYS A 37 0.24 6.31 9.40
CA CYS A 37 -0.29 4.96 9.55
C CYS A 37 -1.83 4.96 9.69
N ALA A 38 -2.39 5.88 10.47
CA ALA A 38 -3.85 6.03 10.57
C ALA A 38 -4.49 6.34 9.21
N LEU A 39 -3.86 7.23 8.43
CA LEU A 39 -4.34 7.61 7.10
C LEU A 39 -4.19 6.50 6.04
N MET A 40 -3.52 5.39 6.36
CA MET A 40 -3.40 4.25 5.43
C MET A 40 -4.73 3.51 5.22
N ASP A 41 -5.74 3.74 6.05
CA ASP A 41 -7.09 3.19 5.84
C ASP A 41 -7.80 3.77 4.60
N GLY A 42 -7.23 4.84 4.02
CA GLY A 42 -7.74 5.52 2.82
C GLY A 42 -8.83 6.54 3.10
N ARG A 43 -9.27 6.68 4.36
CA ARG A 43 -10.24 7.71 4.75
C ARG A 43 -9.58 9.08 4.90
N ALA A 44 -10.40 10.10 4.90
CA ALA A 44 -10.00 11.45 5.26
C ALA A 44 -10.34 11.70 6.74
N TRP A 45 -9.38 12.20 7.50
CA TRP A 45 -9.45 12.41 8.95
C TRP A 45 -9.30 13.88 9.30
N THR A 46 -9.99 14.34 10.36
CA THR A 46 -9.80 15.66 10.92
C THR A 46 -8.51 15.74 11.75
N ALA A 47 -8.00 16.95 11.97
CA ALA A 47 -6.83 17.15 12.85
C ALA A 47 -7.10 16.68 14.28
N THR A 48 -8.33 16.81 14.78
CA THR A 48 -8.71 16.35 16.13
C THR A 48 -8.63 14.82 16.25
N GLU A 49 -9.14 14.07 15.26
CA GLU A 49 -9.03 12.60 15.25
C GLU A 49 -7.58 12.17 15.18
N LEU A 50 -6.77 12.84 14.34
CA LEU A 50 -5.34 12.54 14.21
C LEU A 50 -4.55 12.90 15.47
N SER A 51 -4.94 13.93 16.22
CA SER A 51 -4.32 14.27 17.50
C SER A 51 -4.53 13.16 18.55
N THR A 52 -5.73 12.56 18.55
CA THR A 52 -6.04 11.44 19.44
C THR A 52 -5.20 10.20 19.10
N VAL A 53 -5.08 9.87 17.80
CA VAL A 53 -4.28 8.72 17.36
C VAL A 53 -2.79 8.89 17.65
N ALA A 54 -2.28 10.11 17.48
CA ALA A 54 -0.86 10.40 17.69
C ALA A 54 -0.53 10.71 19.16
N GLU A 55 -1.55 10.77 20.03
CA GLU A 55 -1.43 11.09 21.47
C GLU A 55 -0.67 12.40 21.72
N VAL A 56 -0.91 13.41 20.90
CA VAL A 56 -0.27 14.73 21.01
C VAL A 56 -1.32 15.86 21.02
N SER A 57 -0.91 17.04 21.48
CA SER A 57 -1.80 18.21 21.52
C SER A 57 -2.26 18.64 20.12
N ALA A 58 -3.38 19.37 20.05
CA ALA A 58 -3.88 19.91 18.79
C ALA A 58 -2.89 20.88 18.12
N SER A 59 -2.12 21.65 18.90
CA SER A 59 -1.07 22.53 18.38
C SER A 59 0.08 21.74 17.76
N THR A 60 0.55 20.70 18.44
CA THR A 60 1.59 19.80 17.95
C THR A 60 1.13 19.09 16.67
N THR A 61 -0.11 18.59 16.66
CA THR A 61 -0.71 17.95 15.48
C THR A 61 -0.75 18.91 14.30
N SER A 62 -1.11 20.16 14.52
CA SER A 62 -1.12 21.18 13.45
C SER A 62 0.27 21.40 12.86
N GLY A 63 1.30 21.44 13.69
CA GLY A 63 2.70 21.52 13.23
C GLY A 63 3.14 20.27 12.45
N HIS A 64 2.77 19.09 12.93
CA HIS A 64 3.05 17.82 12.22
C HIS A 64 2.35 17.78 10.86
N LEU A 65 1.07 18.16 10.79
CA LEU A 65 0.30 18.17 9.54
C LEU A 65 0.85 19.20 8.55
N ALA A 66 1.27 20.39 9.02
CA ALA A 66 1.92 21.39 8.17
C ALA A 66 3.21 20.83 7.54
N ARG A 67 4.03 20.11 8.33
CA ARG A 67 5.26 19.49 7.84
C ARG A 67 4.99 18.34 6.86
N LEU A 68 3.97 17.54 7.10
CA LEU A 68 3.57 16.46 6.18
C LEU A 68 3.01 17.01 4.88
N LEU A 69 2.24 18.12 4.93
CA LEU A 69 1.73 18.82 3.75
C LEU A 69 2.86 19.41 2.91
N SER A 70 3.82 20.12 3.55
CA SER A 70 4.94 20.74 2.83
C SER A 70 5.86 19.75 2.14
N ASN A 71 5.89 18.50 2.63
CA ASN A 71 6.65 17.40 2.01
C ASN A 71 5.81 16.52 1.07
N GLY A 72 4.57 16.92 0.76
CA GLY A 72 3.71 16.18 -0.18
C GLY A 72 3.29 14.78 0.28
N LEU A 73 3.39 14.48 1.59
CA LEU A 73 3.00 13.17 2.13
C LEU A 73 1.50 13.06 2.38
N VAL A 74 0.85 14.18 2.68
CA VAL A 74 -0.60 14.28 2.86
C VAL A 74 -1.17 15.42 2.04
N VAL A 75 -2.47 15.36 1.79
CA VAL A 75 -3.25 16.47 1.22
C VAL A 75 -4.35 16.87 2.19
N CYS A 76 -4.74 18.15 2.13
CA CYS A 76 -5.82 18.70 2.94
C CYS A 76 -7.00 19.04 2.04
N LEU A 77 -8.20 18.60 2.44
CA LEU A 77 -9.46 18.92 1.80
C LEU A 77 -10.26 19.81 2.74
N ALA A 78 -10.64 21.00 2.29
CA ALA A 78 -11.51 21.89 3.03
C ALA A 78 -12.97 21.62 2.66
N GLN A 79 -13.84 21.45 3.67
CA GLN A 79 -15.28 21.33 3.51
C GLN A 79 -15.98 22.22 4.54
N GLY A 80 -16.42 23.38 4.11
CA GLY A 80 -16.93 24.42 5.00
C GLY A 80 -15.86 24.84 6.01
N ARG A 81 -16.16 24.75 7.31
CA ARG A 81 -15.22 25.06 8.41
C ARG A 81 -14.29 23.90 8.77
N HIS A 82 -14.47 22.72 8.17
CA HIS A 82 -13.73 21.51 8.49
C HIS A 82 -12.58 21.28 7.51
N ARG A 83 -11.47 20.79 8.03
CA ARG A 83 -10.30 20.36 7.26
C ARG A 83 -10.09 18.87 7.47
N TYR A 84 -9.99 18.15 6.36
CA TYR A 84 -9.79 16.71 6.33
C TYR A 84 -8.45 16.40 5.66
N TYR A 85 -7.71 15.50 6.25
CA TYR A 85 -6.38 15.09 5.79
C TYR A 85 -6.43 13.64 5.31
N ARG A 86 -5.74 13.35 4.23
CA ARG A 86 -5.54 11.99 3.72
C ARG A 86 -4.15 11.86 3.13
N LEU A 87 -3.68 10.62 2.90
CA LEU A 87 -2.43 10.42 2.14
C LEU A 87 -2.53 11.08 0.76
N ALA A 88 -1.42 11.66 0.30
CA ALA A 88 -1.36 12.37 -0.98
C ALA A 88 -1.59 11.42 -2.18
N GLY A 89 -1.37 10.12 -2.01
CA GLY A 89 -1.65 9.12 -3.03
C GLY A 89 -1.23 7.71 -2.61
N SER A 90 -1.55 6.74 -3.46
CA SER A 90 -1.20 5.32 -3.23
C SER A 90 0.30 5.07 -3.17
N HIS A 91 1.11 5.89 -3.85
CA HIS A 91 2.57 5.80 -3.80
C HIS A 91 3.11 6.10 -2.39
N ILE A 92 2.48 7.01 -1.62
CA ILE A 92 2.85 7.26 -0.22
C ILE A 92 2.50 6.05 0.65
N ALA A 93 1.32 5.43 0.45
CA ALA A 93 0.96 4.22 1.16
C ALA A 93 1.98 3.10 0.90
N GLY A 94 2.42 2.93 -0.35
CA GLY A 94 3.46 1.95 -0.70
C GLY A 94 4.83 2.25 -0.08
N LEU A 95 5.22 3.53 -0.01
CA LEU A 95 6.44 3.92 0.72
C LEU A 95 6.35 3.51 2.20
N LEU A 96 5.23 3.78 2.85
CA LEU A 96 5.01 3.40 4.25
C LEU A 96 5.02 1.87 4.44
N GLU A 97 4.40 1.12 3.55
CA GLU A 97 4.43 -0.35 3.57
C GLU A 97 5.85 -0.90 3.45
N ASN A 98 6.66 -0.34 2.54
CA ASN A 98 8.07 -0.74 2.39
C ASN A 98 8.88 -0.42 3.65
N LEU A 99 8.70 0.77 4.22
CA LEU A 99 9.37 1.16 5.47
C LEU A 99 8.96 0.25 6.64
N MET A 100 7.68 -0.09 6.77
CA MET A 100 7.20 -1.05 7.76
C MET A 100 7.88 -2.40 7.56
N GLY A 101 7.96 -2.90 6.32
CA GLY A 101 8.63 -4.15 5.99
C GLY A 101 10.10 -4.18 6.44
N VAL A 102 10.86 -3.12 6.14
CA VAL A 102 12.27 -2.99 6.57
C VAL A 102 12.38 -2.91 8.09
N SER A 103 11.55 -2.09 8.75
CA SER A 103 11.56 -1.92 10.21
C SER A 103 11.24 -3.22 10.95
N MET A 104 10.33 -4.03 10.41
CA MET A 104 9.96 -5.31 11.01
C MET A 104 11.02 -6.40 10.83
N GLN A 105 11.83 -6.34 9.78
CA GLN A 105 13.00 -7.21 9.64
C GLN A 105 14.06 -6.90 10.71
N ALA A 106 14.26 -5.63 11.03
CA ALA A 106 15.19 -5.18 12.06
C ALA A 106 14.71 -5.49 13.49
N HIS A 107 13.39 -5.54 13.72
CA HIS A 107 12.78 -5.68 15.04
C HIS A 107 11.73 -6.79 15.05
N LYS A 108 12.16 -8.05 15.19
CA LYS A 108 11.29 -9.26 15.16
C LYS A 108 10.15 -9.29 16.18
N THR A 109 10.18 -8.43 17.19
CA THR A 109 9.19 -8.38 18.30
C THR A 109 8.06 -7.38 18.11
N LEU A 110 8.11 -6.54 17.07
CA LEU A 110 7.08 -5.54 16.84
C LEU A 110 5.84 -6.20 16.20
N LEU A 111 4.73 -6.22 16.92
CA LEU A 111 3.43 -6.56 16.35
C LEU A 111 2.89 -5.36 15.58
N PRO A 112 2.43 -5.53 14.34
CA PRO A 112 1.83 -4.45 13.59
C PRO A 112 0.53 -4.00 14.24
N SER A 113 0.39 -2.72 14.52
CA SER A 113 -0.87 -2.08 14.94
C SER A 113 -1.81 -1.87 13.75
N THR A 114 -1.94 -2.90 12.89
CA THR A 114 -2.84 -2.82 11.73
C THR A 114 -4.29 -2.80 12.20
N PRO A 115 -5.12 -1.86 11.74
CA PRO A 115 -6.55 -1.95 11.91
C PRO A 115 -7.07 -3.33 11.47
N VAL A 116 -7.90 -3.96 12.30
CA VAL A 116 -8.36 -5.35 12.09
C VAL A 116 -8.98 -5.56 10.71
N ASN A 117 -9.76 -4.57 10.25
CA ASN A 117 -10.41 -4.58 8.94
C ASN A 117 -9.43 -4.54 7.76
N LEU A 118 -8.17 -4.13 7.96
CA LEU A 118 -7.15 -4.11 6.90
C LEU A 118 -6.23 -5.34 6.91
N ARG A 119 -6.31 -6.21 7.94
CA ARG A 119 -5.44 -7.39 8.04
C ARG A 119 -5.82 -8.47 7.05
N TYR A 120 -7.11 -8.77 6.99
CA TYR A 120 -7.60 -9.88 6.18
C TYR A 120 -7.47 -9.63 4.67
N ALA A 121 -8.04 -8.50 4.20
CA ALA A 121 -7.96 -8.13 2.80
C ALA A 121 -7.97 -6.61 2.61
N ARG A 122 -7.03 -6.10 1.85
CA ARG A 122 -6.90 -4.68 1.50
C ARG A 122 -6.31 -4.51 0.10
N THR A 123 -6.33 -3.28 -0.39
CA THR A 123 -5.59 -2.93 -1.60
C THR A 123 -4.17 -2.51 -1.28
N CYS A 124 -3.20 -3.00 -2.07
CA CYS A 124 -1.85 -2.48 -2.17
C CYS A 124 -1.67 -1.94 -3.58
N TYR A 125 -1.74 -0.64 -3.77
CA TYR A 125 -1.84 0.01 -5.09
C TYR A 125 -3.06 -0.49 -5.88
N ASP A 126 -2.84 -1.37 -6.84
CA ASP A 126 -3.84 -1.91 -7.75
C ASP A 126 -3.97 -3.44 -7.68
N HIS A 127 -3.41 -4.05 -6.65
CA HIS A 127 -3.49 -5.48 -6.39
C HIS A 127 -3.93 -5.76 -4.94
N LEU A 128 -4.31 -7.01 -4.69
CA LEU A 128 -4.79 -7.45 -3.38
C LEU A 128 -3.64 -7.69 -2.43
N ALA A 129 -3.82 -7.34 -1.16
CA ALA A 129 -2.90 -7.54 -0.05
C ALA A 129 -3.63 -8.04 1.20
N GLY A 130 -2.90 -8.36 2.26
CA GLY A 130 -3.40 -8.96 3.48
C GLY A 130 -3.34 -10.48 3.45
N GLU A 131 -3.85 -11.11 4.52
CA GLU A 131 -3.84 -12.56 4.72
C GLU A 131 -4.37 -13.32 3.50
N LEU A 132 -5.50 -12.88 2.96
CA LEU A 132 -6.11 -13.50 1.79
C LEU A 132 -5.16 -13.52 0.57
N ALA A 133 -4.51 -12.40 0.29
CA ALA A 133 -3.61 -12.28 -0.85
C ALA A 133 -2.34 -13.10 -0.69
N VAL A 134 -1.81 -13.15 0.54
CA VAL A 134 -0.66 -13.99 0.89
C VAL A 134 -1.00 -15.47 0.68
N ASN A 135 -2.15 -15.91 1.19
CA ASN A 135 -2.57 -17.30 1.04
C ASN A 135 -2.79 -17.69 -0.45
N ILE A 136 -3.34 -16.77 -1.27
CA ILE A 136 -3.45 -16.96 -2.73
C ILE A 136 -2.06 -17.10 -3.36
N TYR A 137 -1.12 -16.23 -3.00
CA TYR A 137 0.25 -16.26 -3.54
C TYR A 137 0.97 -17.57 -3.20
N GLU A 138 0.88 -18.02 -1.95
CA GLU A 138 1.45 -19.28 -1.49
C GLU A 138 0.83 -20.50 -2.19
N PHE A 139 -0.49 -20.48 -2.41
CA PHE A 139 -1.17 -21.47 -3.24
C PHE A 139 -0.59 -21.49 -4.65
N MET A 140 -0.45 -20.34 -5.29
CA MET A 140 0.07 -20.24 -6.66
C MET A 140 1.50 -20.71 -6.79
N LEU A 141 2.34 -20.50 -5.76
CA LEU A 141 3.70 -21.07 -5.70
C LEU A 141 3.66 -22.59 -5.57
N ARG A 142 2.87 -23.12 -4.63
CA ARG A 142 2.75 -24.56 -4.36
C ARG A 142 2.21 -25.31 -5.57
N GLU A 143 1.20 -24.77 -6.25
CA GLU A 143 0.61 -25.37 -7.46
C GLU A 143 1.42 -25.07 -8.74
N LYS A 144 2.61 -24.46 -8.59
CA LYS A 144 3.50 -24.10 -9.70
C LYS A 144 2.84 -23.20 -10.76
N TRP A 145 1.90 -22.34 -10.36
CA TRP A 145 1.36 -21.30 -11.24
C TRP A 145 2.33 -20.12 -11.36
N LEU A 146 3.17 -19.94 -10.34
CA LEU A 146 4.31 -19.02 -10.34
C LEU A 146 5.61 -19.77 -10.45
N ALA A 147 6.60 -19.17 -11.07
CA ALA A 147 8.00 -19.61 -10.97
C ALA A 147 8.44 -19.56 -9.50
N ALA A 148 9.44 -20.36 -9.12
CA ALA A 148 9.86 -20.50 -7.73
C ALA A 148 10.33 -19.19 -7.08
N ASP A 149 10.82 -18.25 -7.87
CA ASP A 149 11.23 -16.90 -7.45
C ASP A 149 10.05 -15.91 -7.35
N GLY A 150 8.84 -16.30 -7.81
CA GLY A 150 7.64 -15.47 -7.83
C GLY A 150 7.64 -14.35 -8.87
N LEU A 151 8.63 -14.30 -9.76
CA LEU A 151 8.81 -13.20 -10.72
C LEU A 151 8.07 -13.40 -12.04
N ALA A 152 7.54 -14.60 -12.30
CA ALA A 152 6.84 -14.92 -13.52
C ALA A 152 5.69 -15.90 -13.30
N LEU A 153 4.64 -15.81 -14.13
CA LEU A 153 3.68 -16.88 -14.30
C LEU A 153 4.30 -18.00 -15.14
N THR A 154 4.10 -19.25 -14.72
CA THR A 154 4.36 -20.40 -15.58
C THR A 154 3.31 -20.51 -16.68
N SER A 155 3.56 -21.31 -17.71
CA SER A 155 2.55 -21.59 -18.75
C SER A 155 1.26 -22.16 -18.14
N ALA A 156 1.39 -23.04 -17.15
CA ALA A 156 0.26 -23.58 -16.40
C ALA A 156 -0.50 -22.48 -15.65
N GLY A 157 0.21 -21.62 -14.92
CA GLY A 157 -0.38 -20.50 -14.18
C GLY A 157 -1.13 -19.53 -15.10
N LYS A 158 -0.52 -19.17 -16.22
CA LYS A 158 -1.16 -18.31 -17.23
C LYS A 158 -2.47 -18.94 -17.73
N THR A 159 -2.44 -20.19 -18.17
CA THR A 159 -3.63 -20.93 -18.61
C THR A 159 -4.70 -20.98 -17.53
N GLN A 160 -4.32 -21.21 -16.27
CA GLN A 160 -5.26 -21.27 -15.15
C GLN A 160 -5.93 -19.92 -14.88
N LEU A 161 -5.21 -18.82 -14.96
CA LEU A 161 -5.78 -17.49 -14.77
C LEU A 161 -6.68 -17.06 -15.94
N GLU A 162 -6.24 -17.29 -17.18
CA GLU A 162 -7.00 -16.98 -18.40
C GLU A 162 -8.31 -17.76 -18.47
N ARG A 163 -8.31 -19.05 -18.16
CA ARG A 163 -9.54 -19.89 -18.08
C ARG A 163 -10.55 -19.34 -17.08
N ARG A 164 -10.14 -18.61 -16.08
CA ARG A 164 -11.00 -17.97 -15.08
C ARG A 164 -11.46 -16.57 -15.48
N GLY A 165 -10.94 -16.07 -16.59
CA GLY A 165 -11.27 -14.76 -17.15
C GLY A 165 -10.31 -13.64 -16.74
N ALA A 166 -9.14 -13.96 -16.20
CA ALA A 166 -8.12 -12.95 -15.98
C ALA A 166 -7.55 -12.48 -17.32
N VAL A 167 -7.48 -11.17 -17.51
CA VAL A 167 -6.88 -10.55 -18.70
C VAL A 167 -5.46 -10.15 -18.35
N LEU A 168 -4.51 -10.93 -18.85
CA LEU A 168 -3.08 -10.71 -18.63
C LEU A 168 -2.52 -9.83 -19.75
N ASN A 169 -2.57 -8.53 -19.56
CA ASN A 169 -2.02 -7.56 -20.50
C ASN A 169 -0.63 -7.13 -20.05
N ALA A 170 0.39 -7.52 -20.81
CA ALA A 170 1.74 -7.02 -20.59
C ALA A 170 1.77 -5.50 -20.81
N ARG A 171 1.98 -4.73 -19.77
CA ARG A 171 2.14 -3.27 -19.86
C ARG A 171 3.62 -2.94 -20.04
N PRO A 172 3.98 -2.09 -21.02
CA PRO A 172 5.36 -1.60 -21.14
C PRO A 172 5.83 -1.01 -19.79
N ARG A 173 7.02 -1.37 -19.36
CA ARG A 173 7.66 -0.90 -18.11
C ARG A 173 7.08 -1.47 -16.81
N ARG A 174 6.14 -2.42 -16.85
CA ARG A 174 5.61 -3.07 -15.65
C ARG A 174 6.11 -4.52 -15.55
N LYS A 175 6.44 -4.97 -14.33
CA LYS A 175 6.83 -6.36 -14.09
C LYS A 175 5.61 -7.27 -14.29
N PRO A 176 5.75 -8.41 -14.98
CA PRO A 176 4.66 -9.37 -15.14
C PRO A 176 4.15 -9.90 -13.81
N CYS A 177 5.07 -10.27 -12.92
CA CYS A 177 4.83 -10.64 -11.53
C CYS A 177 5.84 -9.94 -10.62
N CYS A 178 5.47 -9.73 -9.38
CA CYS A 178 6.35 -9.15 -8.38
C CYS A 178 5.95 -9.68 -7.01
N PRO A 179 6.84 -10.36 -6.27
CA PRO A 179 6.63 -10.64 -4.86
C PRO A 179 6.63 -9.30 -4.11
N CYS A 180 5.48 -8.91 -3.61
CA CYS A 180 5.30 -7.70 -2.83
C CYS A 180 5.19 -8.08 -1.35
N LEU A 181 6.08 -7.56 -0.50
CA LEU A 181 6.10 -7.92 0.92
C LEU A 181 4.87 -7.34 1.62
N ASP A 182 4.07 -8.21 2.21
CA ASP A 182 2.94 -7.82 3.04
C ASP A 182 3.42 -7.44 4.44
N TRP A 183 3.20 -6.20 4.81
CA TRP A 183 3.69 -5.66 6.08
C TRP A 183 2.94 -6.23 7.31
N SER A 184 1.65 -6.62 7.18
CA SER A 184 0.89 -7.24 8.27
C SER A 184 1.21 -8.73 8.44
N GLU A 185 1.40 -9.42 7.31
CA GLU A 185 1.62 -10.86 7.28
C GLU A 185 3.09 -11.26 7.32
N ARG A 186 4.00 -10.34 6.98
CA ARG A 186 5.46 -10.59 6.85
C ARG A 186 5.79 -11.70 5.84
N ARG A 187 4.93 -11.91 4.89
CA ARG A 187 5.02 -12.86 3.79
C ARG A 187 4.70 -12.14 2.48
N PHE A 188 4.99 -12.74 1.36
CA PHE A 188 4.75 -12.10 0.08
C PHE A 188 3.32 -12.32 -0.42
N HIS A 189 2.80 -11.34 -1.14
CA HIS A 189 1.61 -11.43 -1.96
C HIS A 189 1.93 -11.02 -3.41
N LEU A 190 1.03 -11.33 -4.34
CA LEU A 190 1.27 -11.14 -5.77
C LEU A 190 1.02 -9.70 -6.20
N GLY A 191 2.08 -9.01 -6.60
CA GLY A 191 2.03 -7.74 -7.31
C GLY A 191 2.28 -7.88 -8.82
N GLY A 192 2.54 -6.76 -9.47
CA GLY A 192 2.77 -6.73 -10.93
C GLY A 192 1.48 -6.81 -11.73
N ASP A 193 1.60 -7.10 -13.05
CA ASP A 193 0.44 -7.20 -13.93
C ASP A 193 -0.49 -8.35 -13.54
N ALA A 194 0.05 -9.47 -13.11
CA ALA A 194 -0.74 -10.62 -12.68
C ALA A 194 -1.55 -10.32 -11.40
N GLY A 195 -0.97 -9.60 -10.42
CA GLY A 195 -1.68 -9.16 -9.23
C GLY A 195 -2.82 -8.21 -9.54
N SER A 196 -2.59 -7.25 -10.44
CA SER A 196 -3.62 -6.33 -10.92
C SER A 196 -4.73 -7.05 -11.70
N ALA A 197 -4.37 -8.03 -12.53
CA ALA A 197 -5.34 -8.82 -13.29
C ALA A 197 -6.23 -9.66 -12.36
N LEU A 198 -5.68 -10.26 -11.31
CA LEU A 198 -6.47 -10.99 -10.30
C LEU A 198 -7.40 -10.07 -9.53
N MET A 199 -6.93 -8.92 -9.10
CA MET A 199 -7.78 -7.93 -8.41
C MET A 199 -8.95 -7.50 -9.30
N THR A 200 -8.67 -7.21 -10.57
CA THR A 200 -9.67 -6.83 -11.57
C THR A 200 -10.68 -7.95 -11.78
N LEU A 201 -10.22 -9.20 -11.94
CA LEU A 201 -11.08 -10.37 -12.08
C LEU A 201 -12.03 -10.53 -10.89
N PHE A 202 -11.49 -10.42 -9.66
CA PHE A 202 -12.29 -10.61 -8.45
C PHE A 202 -13.38 -9.54 -8.30
N LEU A 203 -13.04 -8.28 -8.64
CA LEU A 203 -14.01 -7.18 -8.68
C LEU A 203 -15.09 -7.40 -9.75
N GLN A 204 -14.71 -7.78 -10.98
CA GLN A 204 -15.65 -8.04 -12.09
C GLN A 204 -16.59 -9.21 -11.81
N LYS A 205 -16.11 -10.24 -11.10
CA LYS A 205 -16.93 -11.39 -10.68
C LYS A 205 -17.79 -11.10 -9.45
N GLY A 206 -17.65 -9.93 -8.84
CA GLY A 206 -18.34 -9.60 -7.59
C GLY A 206 -17.89 -10.46 -6.40
N TRP A 207 -16.70 -11.06 -6.46
CA TRP A 207 -16.16 -11.87 -5.36
C TRP A 207 -15.60 -11.00 -4.24
N ILE A 208 -15.16 -9.80 -4.58
CA ILE A 208 -14.73 -8.78 -3.64
C ILE A 208 -15.39 -7.45 -3.98
N THR A 209 -15.55 -6.61 -2.96
CA THR A 209 -15.98 -5.22 -3.10
C THR A 209 -15.00 -4.29 -2.40
N ARG A 210 -14.96 -3.05 -2.81
CA ARG A 210 -14.22 -1.98 -2.14
C ARG A 210 -15.01 -0.68 -2.19
N ALA A 211 -14.95 0.09 -1.12
CA ALA A 211 -15.46 1.46 -1.14
C ALA A 211 -14.45 2.38 -1.84
N PRO A 212 -14.87 3.28 -2.74
CA PRO A 212 -13.99 4.28 -3.34
C PRO A 212 -13.26 5.11 -2.27
N GLY A 213 -11.96 5.28 -2.42
CA GLY A 213 -11.12 6.02 -1.47
C GLY A 213 -10.67 5.23 -0.24
N TYR A 214 -11.15 4.00 -0.05
CA TYR A 214 -10.75 3.13 1.06
C TYR A 214 -9.86 1.99 0.56
N ARG A 215 -8.97 1.53 1.44
CA ARG A 215 -8.08 0.38 1.14
C ARG A 215 -8.70 -0.95 1.52
N GLU A 216 -9.68 -0.97 2.41
CA GLU A 216 -10.39 -2.17 2.82
C GLU A 216 -11.04 -2.86 1.64
N VAL A 217 -10.90 -4.19 1.60
CA VAL A 217 -11.54 -5.07 0.63
C VAL A 217 -12.40 -6.05 1.40
N GLN A 218 -13.68 -6.10 1.05
CA GLN A 218 -14.64 -7.04 1.61
C GLN A 218 -14.83 -8.23 0.66
N VAL A 219 -14.78 -9.43 1.19
CA VAL A 219 -15.06 -10.65 0.43
C VAL A 219 -16.54 -10.96 0.53
N THR A 220 -17.22 -11.05 -0.61
CA THR A 220 -18.64 -11.39 -0.66
C THR A 220 -18.88 -12.89 -0.39
N ASP A 221 -20.10 -13.30 -0.09
CA ASP A 221 -20.37 -14.73 0.13
C ASP A 221 -20.12 -15.57 -1.14
N SER A 222 -20.42 -15.02 -2.32
CA SER A 222 -20.05 -15.64 -3.60
C SER A 222 -18.54 -15.72 -3.76
N GLY A 223 -17.80 -14.71 -3.28
CA GLY A 223 -16.35 -14.67 -3.24
C GLY A 223 -15.77 -15.73 -2.31
N LYS A 224 -16.31 -15.86 -1.09
CA LYS A 224 -15.87 -16.91 -0.14
C LYS A 224 -15.97 -18.29 -0.78
N ALA A 225 -17.11 -18.62 -1.38
CA ALA A 225 -17.31 -19.90 -2.05
C ALA A 225 -16.38 -20.10 -3.25
N ALA A 226 -16.18 -19.05 -4.08
CA ALA A 226 -15.31 -19.13 -5.25
C ALA A 226 -13.84 -19.25 -4.86
N LEU A 227 -13.33 -18.42 -3.95
CA LEU A 227 -11.93 -18.40 -3.51
C LEU A 227 -11.56 -19.68 -2.77
N SER A 228 -12.48 -20.20 -1.92
CA SER A 228 -12.26 -21.49 -1.26
C SER A 228 -12.08 -22.62 -2.29
N ARG A 229 -12.96 -22.69 -3.28
CA ARG A 229 -12.88 -23.72 -4.34
C ARG A 229 -11.66 -23.56 -5.25
N LEU A 230 -11.28 -22.32 -5.59
CA LEU A 230 -10.24 -22.06 -6.59
C LEU A 230 -8.84 -22.13 -6.01
N PHE A 231 -8.66 -21.70 -4.78
CA PHE A 231 -7.36 -21.61 -4.13
C PHE A 231 -7.25 -22.52 -2.89
N ASN A 232 -8.24 -23.39 -2.67
CA ASN A 232 -8.30 -24.29 -1.51
C ASN A 232 -8.11 -23.54 -0.17
N LEU A 233 -8.76 -22.37 -0.03
CA LEU A 233 -8.62 -21.50 1.12
C LEU A 233 -9.78 -21.70 2.10
N LYS A 234 -9.47 -21.72 3.40
CA LYS A 234 -10.48 -21.50 4.43
C LYS A 234 -10.72 -20.00 4.53
N VAL A 235 -11.77 -19.50 3.91
CA VAL A 235 -12.13 -18.08 3.93
C VAL A 235 -12.98 -17.84 5.18
N SER A 236 -12.36 -17.24 6.21
CA SER A 236 -13.06 -16.81 7.43
C SER A 236 -14.05 -15.69 7.11
N GLY A 237 -15.22 -15.74 7.71
CA GLY A 237 -16.27 -14.73 7.55
C GLY A 237 -16.11 -13.60 8.54
#